data_58febfd0c4858907a69d770c450356eb
#
_entry.id   58febfd0c4858907a69d770c450356eb
#
_cell.length_a   1.000
_cell.length_b   1.000
_cell.length_c   1.000
_cell.angle_alpha   90.00
_cell.angle_beta   90.00
_cell.angle_gamma   90.00
#
_symmetry.space_group_name_H-M   'P 1'
#
loop_
_entity.id
_entity.type
_entity.pdbx_description
1 polymer ?
#
loop_
_entity_poly.entity_id
_entity_poly.type
_entity_poly.pdbx_seq_one_letter_code
_entity_poly.pdbx_strand_id
1 'polypeptide(L)'
;MQSVRTLFRLDLKSRYGISQGTGRLKKLAQAGNALFFILVYAVLVVGIYYLSNVFVTRSGLRIEFLVIIATFTIALATIISTSTVIKNLYQNGDNEMLLRFPVSGKEILVAKSIYCYLHNLVTCLLTMLPFYISFGIVTHASVGDYFAYIGIVLLSTLLPFFIANIIAVPVMKVLNLVKNQFLLVLIFTIIVICAVFVLYLVSLSNVLKYLKDSNQTIFSADMIARYKHFAQNAYPFNWYAEIVNGRKYAGLSNGQYALRFLYMFLINVAFGVGAYFVTTREYYKTILYGIETQKASFKKKIKDVRRPVWYALFRREFYLILRSFNYSFQYFAMACAAPVMVFFCNRLAATMGTESVGASIMPGLTLMVIVIFVTIIVSFASTCISREGNCFYHTKIIPVSYTNQILVKFLLYTMTGSLSVALSCAVSGGYYTSEAGGHLLTPLDVGAIFGIAEMLVLTLTCLSMIADIKSPTFNVSGDGELVAANKNVALALIVGIVAAIAYGLFTMLFSFFPFSIGGVQIGGNMNAIYLILSIVTLLLLAGSLAGLFVNLNKRYQKIIP
;
A
#
# COMPACT_ATOMS: atom_id res chain seq x y z
N MET A 1 -33.13 -2.06 -18.56
CA MET A 1 -31.80 -1.92 -19.23
C MET A 1 -31.35 -0.49 -19.41
N GLN A 2 -32.22 0.46 -19.77
CA GLN A 2 -31.84 1.88 -19.89
C GLN A 2 -31.36 2.49 -18.58
N SER A 3 -32.03 2.21 -17.45
CA SER A 3 -31.64 2.65 -16.10
C SER A 3 -30.24 2.18 -15.71
N VAL A 4 -29.90 0.92 -15.97
CA VAL A 4 -28.57 0.35 -15.68
C VAL A 4 -27.47 1.04 -16.50
N ARG A 5 -27.73 1.30 -17.80
CA ARG A 5 -26.78 1.99 -18.68
C ARG A 5 -26.55 3.43 -18.24
N THR A 6 -27.59 4.11 -17.79
CA THR A 6 -27.49 5.50 -17.30
C THR A 6 -26.71 5.58 -16.00
N LEU A 7 -27.01 4.70 -15.03
CA LEU A 7 -26.30 4.61 -13.76
C LEU A 7 -24.81 4.29 -13.98
N PHE A 8 -24.50 3.32 -14.83
CA PHE A 8 -23.12 2.96 -15.16
C PHE A 8 -22.35 4.12 -15.80
N ARG A 9 -22.98 4.88 -16.73
CA ARG A 9 -22.35 6.07 -17.32
C ARG A 9 -22.12 7.17 -16.30
N LEU A 10 -23.03 7.36 -15.35
CA LEU A 10 -22.87 8.32 -14.27
C LEU A 10 -21.68 7.94 -13.36
N ASP A 11 -21.56 6.68 -12.96
CA ASP A 11 -20.44 6.20 -12.16
C ASP A 11 -19.10 6.35 -12.88
N LEU A 12 -19.04 6.01 -14.17
CA LEU A 12 -17.85 6.23 -14.99
C LEU A 12 -17.47 7.71 -15.11
N LYS A 13 -18.45 8.58 -15.37
CA LYS A 13 -18.21 10.02 -15.55
C LYS A 13 -17.82 10.70 -14.24
N SER A 14 -18.39 10.30 -13.10
CA SER A 14 -18.06 10.87 -11.80
C SER A 14 -16.64 10.52 -11.33
N ARG A 15 -16.17 9.33 -11.65
CA ARG A 15 -14.87 8.82 -11.14
C ARG A 15 -13.72 8.94 -12.15
N TYR A 16 -13.99 8.74 -13.44
CA TYR A 16 -12.99 8.88 -14.50
C TYR A 16 -13.22 10.12 -15.37
N GLY A 17 -14.18 10.95 -15.02
CA GLY A 17 -14.41 12.22 -15.70
C GLY A 17 -13.12 13.02 -15.68
N ILE A 18 -12.47 13.10 -16.85
CA ILE A 18 -11.28 13.90 -17.08
C ILE A 18 -11.64 15.31 -16.66
N SER A 19 -11.14 15.75 -15.51
CA SER A 19 -11.25 17.14 -15.11
C SER A 19 -10.62 17.97 -16.24
N GLN A 20 -11.46 18.59 -17.05
CA GLN A 20 -11.06 19.46 -18.17
C GLN A 20 -10.42 20.73 -17.65
N GLY A 21 -9.35 20.61 -16.91
CA GLY A 21 -8.48 21.71 -16.57
C GLY A 21 -7.41 21.85 -17.66
N THR A 22 -7.61 22.80 -18.55
CA THR A 22 -6.79 23.08 -19.76
C THR A 22 -5.38 23.63 -19.49
N GLY A 23 -4.87 23.59 -18.25
CA GLY A 23 -3.54 24.11 -17.93
C GLY A 23 -2.40 23.18 -18.39
N ARG A 24 -1.40 23.74 -19.12
CA ARG A 24 -0.17 23.02 -19.54
C ARG A 24 0.54 22.29 -18.39
N LEU A 25 0.58 22.88 -17.20
CA LEU A 25 1.17 22.29 -15.98
C LEU A 25 0.45 21.02 -15.52
N LYS A 26 -0.88 20.94 -15.64
CA LYS A 26 -1.63 19.71 -15.30
C LYS A 26 -1.33 18.58 -16.29
N LYS A 27 -1.22 18.88 -17.58
CA LYS A 27 -0.83 17.88 -18.59
C LYS A 27 0.59 17.35 -18.35
N LEU A 28 1.51 18.23 -17.96
CA LEU A 28 2.89 17.87 -17.65
C LEU A 28 2.97 16.99 -16.39
N ALA A 29 2.21 17.31 -15.35
CA ALA A 29 2.12 16.51 -14.14
C ALA A 29 1.48 15.13 -14.39
N GLN A 30 0.45 15.05 -15.25
CA GLN A 30 -0.14 13.78 -15.66
C GLN A 30 0.83 12.93 -16.48
N ALA A 31 1.58 13.55 -17.40
CA ALA A 31 2.61 12.88 -18.17
C ALA A 31 3.76 12.38 -17.25
N GLY A 32 4.18 13.18 -16.27
CA GLY A 32 5.18 12.79 -15.28
C GLY A 32 4.72 11.58 -14.43
N ASN A 33 3.48 11.59 -13.95
CA ASN A 33 2.92 10.45 -13.24
C ASN A 33 2.85 9.20 -14.12
N ALA A 34 2.42 9.33 -15.38
CA ALA A 34 2.36 8.20 -16.30
C ALA A 34 3.77 7.62 -16.55
N LEU A 35 4.76 8.47 -16.76
CA LEU A 35 6.15 8.07 -16.95
C LEU A 35 6.71 7.36 -15.71
N PHE A 36 6.42 7.87 -14.51
CA PHE A 36 6.79 7.23 -13.26
C PHE A 36 6.18 5.84 -13.12
N PHE A 37 4.88 5.69 -13.40
CA PHE A 37 4.22 4.37 -13.40
C PHE A 37 4.83 3.41 -14.41
N ILE A 38 5.14 3.87 -15.61
CA ILE A 38 5.78 3.05 -16.65
C ILE A 38 7.17 2.58 -16.16
N LEU A 39 7.94 3.45 -15.54
CA LEU A 39 9.28 3.12 -15.03
C LEU A 39 9.20 2.08 -13.91
N VAL A 40 8.33 2.30 -12.92
CA VAL A 40 8.12 1.34 -11.83
C VAL A 40 7.65 -0.01 -12.37
N TYR A 41 6.74 0.01 -13.34
CA TYR A 41 6.24 -1.20 -13.99
C TYR A 41 7.34 -1.94 -14.77
N ALA A 42 8.21 -1.21 -15.47
CA ALA A 42 9.35 -1.80 -16.18
C ALA A 42 10.32 -2.48 -15.21
N VAL A 43 10.65 -1.85 -14.09
CA VAL A 43 11.50 -2.46 -13.04
C VAL A 43 10.87 -3.74 -12.50
N LEU A 44 9.55 -3.72 -12.26
CA LEU A 44 8.81 -4.89 -11.80
C LEU A 44 8.86 -6.03 -12.83
N VAL A 45 8.67 -5.74 -14.11
CA VAL A 45 8.75 -6.73 -15.20
C VAL A 45 10.14 -7.37 -15.26
N VAL A 46 11.20 -6.55 -15.14
CA VAL A 46 12.59 -7.06 -15.12
C VAL A 46 12.81 -7.99 -13.91
N GLY A 47 12.35 -7.62 -12.74
CA GLY A 47 12.44 -8.48 -11.54
C GLY A 47 11.71 -9.81 -11.72
N ILE A 48 10.50 -9.77 -12.29
CA ILE A 48 9.71 -10.99 -12.59
C ILE A 48 10.39 -11.84 -13.65
N TYR A 49 11.02 -11.24 -14.64
CA TYR A 49 11.79 -11.97 -15.66
C TYR A 49 12.93 -12.77 -15.03
N TYR A 50 13.73 -12.16 -14.15
CA TYR A 50 14.79 -12.88 -13.44
C TYR A 50 14.24 -14.00 -12.56
N LEU A 51 13.14 -13.76 -11.84
CA LEU A 51 12.46 -14.79 -11.05
C LEU A 51 12.00 -15.97 -11.92
N SER A 52 11.35 -15.68 -13.05
CA SER A 52 10.90 -16.70 -14.00
C SER A 52 12.06 -17.52 -14.55
N ASN A 53 13.18 -16.88 -14.87
CA ASN A 53 14.38 -17.55 -15.37
C ASN A 53 14.97 -18.52 -14.34
N VAL A 54 15.01 -18.13 -13.06
CA VAL A 54 15.49 -18.99 -11.97
C VAL A 54 14.61 -20.24 -11.82
N PHE A 55 13.28 -20.07 -11.80
CA PHE A 55 12.37 -21.20 -11.63
C PHE A 55 12.30 -22.10 -12.87
N VAL A 56 12.17 -21.51 -14.04
CA VAL A 56 11.91 -22.24 -15.29
C VAL A 56 13.20 -22.84 -15.87
N THR A 57 14.25 -22.02 -16.03
CA THR A 57 15.47 -22.43 -16.75
C THR A 57 16.44 -23.18 -15.84
N ARG A 58 16.68 -22.65 -14.61
CA ARG A 58 17.67 -23.27 -13.71
C ARG A 58 17.12 -24.45 -12.93
N SER A 59 15.85 -24.41 -12.51
CA SER A 59 15.26 -25.43 -11.63
C SER A 59 14.31 -26.39 -12.36
N GLY A 60 13.94 -26.11 -13.62
CA GLY A 60 13.03 -26.94 -14.41
C GLY A 60 11.58 -27.01 -13.93
N LEU A 61 11.20 -26.12 -13.00
CA LEU A 61 9.89 -26.10 -12.33
C LEU A 61 8.90 -25.20 -13.09
N ARG A 62 8.49 -25.58 -14.30
CA ARG A 62 7.61 -24.77 -15.17
C ARG A 62 6.17 -24.70 -14.66
N ILE A 63 5.56 -25.85 -14.44
CA ILE A 63 4.15 -25.94 -14.02
C ILE A 63 4.01 -25.44 -12.59
N GLU A 64 4.92 -25.83 -11.72
CA GLU A 64 4.93 -25.44 -10.31
C GLU A 64 5.00 -23.92 -10.15
N PHE A 65 5.85 -23.28 -10.92
CA PHE A 65 5.96 -21.81 -10.95
C PHE A 65 4.64 -21.14 -11.35
N LEU A 66 4.02 -21.63 -12.42
CA LEU A 66 2.73 -21.09 -12.89
C LEU A 66 1.60 -21.32 -11.89
N VAL A 67 1.56 -22.47 -11.21
CA VAL A 67 0.56 -22.76 -10.16
C VAL A 67 0.74 -21.82 -8.97
N ILE A 68 1.98 -21.60 -8.53
CA ILE A 68 2.29 -20.68 -7.43
C ILE A 68 1.84 -19.25 -7.80
N ILE A 69 2.20 -18.79 -9.01
CA ILE A 69 1.80 -17.45 -9.48
C ILE A 69 0.28 -17.34 -9.60
N ALA A 70 -0.38 -18.32 -10.22
CA ALA A 70 -1.84 -18.29 -10.35
C ALA A 70 -2.52 -18.24 -8.98
N THR A 71 -2.07 -19.05 -8.03
CA THR A 71 -2.60 -19.06 -6.66
C THR A 71 -2.40 -17.71 -5.97
N PHE A 72 -1.18 -17.18 -6.03
CA PHE A 72 -0.83 -15.90 -5.40
C PHE A 72 -1.60 -14.73 -6.03
N THR A 73 -1.60 -14.64 -7.35
CA THR A 73 -2.26 -13.52 -8.06
C THR A 73 -3.78 -13.56 -7.90
N ILE A 74 -4.41 -14.74 -7.93
CA ILE A 74 -5.86 -14.88 -7.71
C ILE A 74 -6.23 -14.58 -6.25
N ALA A 75 -5.43 -15.03 -5.27
CA ALA A 75 -5.65 -14.68 -3.86
C ALA A 75 -5.54 -13.17 -3.63
N LEU A 76 -4.50 -12.53 -4.16
CA LEU A 76 -4.30 -11.08 -4.06
C LEU A 76 -5.43 -10.32 -4.76
N ALA A 77 -5.82 -10.76 -5.97
CA ALA A 77 -6.95 -10.20 -6.69
C ALA A 77 -8.27 -10.34 -5.93
N THR A 78 -8.48 -11.44 -5.21
CA THR A 78 -9.67 -11.65 -4.37
C THR A 78 -9.72 -10.66 -3.21
N ILE A 79 -8.59 -10.41 -2.54
CA ILE A 79 -8.50 -9.43 -1.45
C ILE A 79 -8.79 -8.01 -1.96
N ILE A 80 -8.17 -7.61 -3.07
CA ILE A 80 -8.36 -6.29 -3.68
C ILE A 80 -9.82 -6.13 -4.15
N SER A 81 -10.37 -7.15 -4.82
CA SER A 81 -11.75 -7.14 -5.29
C SER A 81 -12.74 -7.04 -4.15
N THR A 82 -12.51 -7.75 -3.04
CA THR A 82 -13.37 -7.70 -1.85
C THR A 82 -13.39 -6.28 -1.27
N SER A 83 -12.24 -5.63 -1.14
CA SER A 83 -12.14 -4.25 -0.70
C SER A 83 -12.88 -3.29 -1.65
N THR A 84 -12.72 -3.46 -2.96
CA THR A 84 -13.38 -2.64 -3.99
C THR A 84 -14.90 -2.82 -3.97
N VAL A 85 -15.37 -4.05 -3.83
CA VAL A 85 -16.80 -4.39 -3.74
C VAL A 85 -17.41 -3.78 -2.48
N ILE A 86 -16.80 -3.96 -1.32
CA ILE A 86 -17.28 -3.39 -0.05
C ILE A 86 -17.39 -1.87 -0.15
N LYS A 87 -16.33 -1.21 -0.64
CA LYS A 87 -16.29 0.25 -0.75
C LYS A 87 -17.32 0.80 -1.73
N ASN A 88 -17.45 0.21 -2.90
CA ASN A 88 -18.26 0.77 -3.99
C ASN A 88 -19.73 0.33 -3.93
N LEU A 89 -20.03 -0.91 -3.51
CA LEU A 89 -21.40 -1.40 -3.42
C LEU A 89 -22.08 -1.01 -2.10
N TYR A 90 -21.36 -1.15 -0.97
CA TYR A 90 -21.99 -1.07 0.35
C TYR A 90 -21.71 0.23 1.09
N GLN A 91 -20.49 0.74 1.03
CA GLN A 91 -20.07 1.93 1.81
C GLN A 91 -20.12 3.24 1.02
N ASN A 92 -20.57 3.21 -0.22
CA ASN A 92 -20.65 4.42 -1.04
C ASN A 92 -21.77 5.33 -0.52
N GLY A 93 -21.47 6.61 -0.24
CA GLY A 93 -22.43 7.61 0.21
C GLY A 93 -23.60 7.85 -0.74
N ASP A 94 -23.44 7.53 -2.03
CA ASP A 94 -24.49 7.67 -3.06
C ASP A 94 -25.64 6.67 -2.89
N ASN A 95 -25.46 5.61 -2.10
CA ASN A 95 -26.48 4.58 -1.92
C ASN A 95 -27.78 5.15 -1.34
N GLU A 96 -27.70 6.06 -0.36
CA GLU A 96 -28.88 6.71 0.24
C GLU A 96 -29.64 7.55 -0.80
N MET A 97 -28.93 8.21 -1.69
CA MET A 97 -29.50 9.02 -2.75
C MET A 97 -30.15 8.13 -3.83
N LEU A 98 -29.45 7.07 -4.26
CA LEU A 98 -29.91 6.16 -5.29
C LEU A 98 -31.18 5.38 -4.89
N LEU A 99 -31.33 5.06 -3.60
CA LEU A 99 -32.53 4.39 -3.07
C LEU A 99 -33.78 5.27 -3.09
N ARG A 100 -33.66 6.59 -3.25
CA ARG A 100 -34.77 7.54 -3.37
C ARG A 100 -35.31 7.65 -4.81
N PHE A 101 -34.54 7.17 -5.79
CA PHE A 101 -34.99 7.17 -7.18
C PHE A 101 -35.88 5.95 -7.47
N PRO A 102 -36.79 6.03 -8.47
CA PRO A 102 -37.65 4.91 -8.87
C PRO A 102 -36.87 3.85 -9.65
N VAL A 103 -35.81 3.30 -9.04
CA VAL A 103 -34.93 2.28 -9.61
C VAL A 103 -34.92 1.08 -8.68
N SER A 104 -35.01 -0.13 -9.23
CA SER A 104 -34.97 -1.33 -8.42
C SER A 104 -33.57 -1.56 -7.83
N GLY A 105 -33.49 -2.07 -6.59
CA GLY A 105 -32.21 -2.40 -5.96
C GLY A 105 -31.35 -3.39 -6.77
N LYS A 106 -32.00 -4.23 -7.59
CA LYS A 106 -31.30 -5.14 -8.52
C LYS A 106 -30.59 -4.41 -9.64
N GLU A 107 -31.19 -3.36 -10.19
CA GLU A 107 -30.60 -2.54 -11.27
C GLU A 107 -29.40 -1.75 -10.74
N ILE A 108 -29.49 -1.22 -9.52
CA ILE A 108 -28.38 -0.54 -8.85
C ILE A 108 -27.23 -1.53 -8.63
N LEU A 109 -27.52 -2.72 -8.10
CA LEU A 109 -26.53 -3.76 -7.90
C LEU A 109 -25.79 -4.13 -9.18
N VAL A 110 -26.53 -4.40 -10.27
CA VAL A 110 -25.93 -4.79 -11.55
C VAL A 110 -25.05 -3.67 -12.12
N ALA A 111 -25.52 -2.41 -12.13
CA ALA A 111 -24.76 -1.27 -12.64
C ALA A 111 -23.43 -1.09 -11.88
N LYS A 112 -23.48 -1.11 -10.54
CA LYS A 112 -22.30 -0.99 -9.70
C LYS A 112 -21.36 -2.21 -9.78
N SER A 113 -21.92 -3.41 -9.93
CA SER A 113 -21.12 -4.63 -10.11
C SER A 113 -20.33 -4.63 -11.41
N ILE A 114 -20.91 -4.15 -12.51
CA ILE A 114 -20.19 -4.00 -13.79
C ILE A 114 -19.03 -3.01 -13.63
N TYR A 115 -19.26 -1.89 -12.95
CA TYR A 115 -18.21 -0.93 -12.66
C TYR A 115 -17.07 -1.55 -11.83
N CYS A 116 -17.40 -2.25 -10.72
CA CYS A 116 -16.43 -2.93 -9.87
C CYS A 116 -15.63 -3.99 -10.64
N TYR A 117 -16.29 -4.73 -11.53
CA TYR A 117 -15.63 -5.71 -12.38
C TYR A 117 -14.62 -5.07 -13.33
N LEU A 118 -14.99 -3.97 -14.01
CA LEU A 118 -14.06 -3.27 -14.89
C LEU A 118 -12.83 -2.73 -14.15
N HIS A 119 -13.03 -2.18 -12.95
CA HIS A 119 -11.92 -1.73 -12.12
C HIS A 119 -11.01 -2.89 -11.70
N ASN A 120 -11.60 -4.02 -11.29
CA ASN A 120 -10.87 -5.23 -10.96
C ASN A 120 -10.10 -5.81 -12.15
N LEU A 121 -10.72 -5.80 -13.32
CA LEU A 121 -10.10 -6.28 -14.56
C LEU A 121 -8.82 -5.52 -14.89
N VAL A 122 -8.85 -4.19 -14.80
CA VAL A 122 -7.65 -3.36 -15.04
C VAL A 122 -6.56 -3.70 -14.01
N THR A 123 -6.92 -3.82 -12.74
CA THR A 123 -5.96 -4.17 -11.69
C THR A 123 -5.35 -5.55 -11.91
N CYS A 124 -6.18 -6.54 -12.24
CA CYS A 124 -5.70 -7.91 -12.53
C CYS A 124 -4.83 -7.97 -13.78
N LEU A 125 -5.18 -7.23 -14.84
CA LEU A 125 -4.33 -7.14 -16.03
C LEU A 125 -2.95 -6.60 -15.67
N LEU A 126 -2.88 -5.51 -14.91
CA LEU A 126 -1.62 -4.90 -14.50
C LEU A 126 -0.77 -5.83 -13.61
N THR A 127 -1.40 -6.66 -12.77
CA THR A 127 -0.67 -7.56 -11.86
C THR A 127 -0.31 -8.90 -12.48
N MET A 128 -1.16 -9.49 -13.32
CA MET A 128 -0.97 -10.85 -13.86
C MET A 128 -0.17 -10.87 -15.17
N LEU A 129 -0.39 -9.90 -16.07
CA LEU A 129 0.27 -9.87 -17.38
C LEU A 129 1.80 -9.91 -17.31
N PRO A 130 2.48 -9.18 -16.40
CA PRO A 130 3.93 -9.24 -16.31
C PRO A 130 4.48 -10.65 -16.07
N PHE A 131 3.80 -11.44 -15.25
CA PHE A 131 4.21 -12.82 -14.97
C PHE A 131 4.09 -13.71 -16.19
N TYR A 132 2.97 -13.65 -16.90
CA TYR A 132 2.76 -14.48 -18.09
C TYR A 132 3.63 -14.05 -19.28
N ILE A 133 3.83 -12.73 -19.46
CA ILE A 133 4.75 -12.23 -20.50
C ILE A 133 6.18 -12.65 -20.19
N SER A 134 6.63 -12.48 -18.94
CA SER A 134 7.98 -12.90 -18.53
C SER A 134 8.19 -14.40 -18.70
N PHE A 135 7.20 -15.21 -18.35
CA PHE A 135 7.21 -16.65 -18.58
C PHE A 135 7.32 -16.98 -20.08
N GLY A 136 6.53 -16.30 -20.92
CA GLY A 136 6.56 -16.49 -22.37
C GLY A 136 7.92 -16.15 -22.99
N ILE A 137 8.58 -15.08 -22.52
CA ILE A 137 9.92 -14.70 -22.97
C ILE A 137 10.95 -15.79 -22.59
N VAL A 138 10.91 -16.27 -21.34
CA VAL A 138 11.84 -17.29 -20.84
C VAL A 138 11.64 -18.64 -21.55
N THR A 139 10.41 -18.98 -21.93
CA THR A 139 10.08 -20.25 -22.59
C THR A 139 10.09 -20.18 -24.11
N HIS A 140 10.43 -19.02 -24.70
CA HIS A 140 10.35 -18.78 -26.15
C HIS A 140 8.99 -19.13 -26.75
N ALA A 141 7.91 -18.62 -26.09
CA ALA A 141 6.54 -18.88 -26.49
C ALA A 141 6.23 -18.29 -27.88
N SER A 142 5.33 -18.92 -28.61
CA SER A 142 4.88 -18.43 -29.93
C SER A 142 3.93 -17.22 -29.76
N VAL A 143 3.75 -16.42 -30.82
CA VAL A 143 2.82 -15.29 -30.79
C VAL A 143 1.39 -15.73 -30.43
N GLY A 144 0.98 -16.92 -30.87
CA GLY A 144 -0.33 -17.49 -30.52
C GLY A 144 -0.51 -17.73 -29.04
N ASP A 145 0.55 -18.10 -28.30
CA ASP A 145 0.51 -18.34 -26.86
C ASP A 145 0.24 -17.04 -26.09
N TYR A 146 0.78 -15.91 -26.56
CA TYR A 146 0.50 -14.62 -25.91
C TYR A 146 -0.97 -14.19 -26.03
N PHE A 147 -1.65 -14.51 -27.13
CA PHE A 147 -3.10 -14.30 -27.22
C PHE A 147 -3.86 -15.21 -26.25
N ALA A 148 -3.42 -16.47 -26.08
CA ALA A 148 -3.98 -17.37 -25.08
C ALA A 148 -3.75 -16.82 -23.66
N TYR A 149 -2.60 -16.23 -23.34
CA TYR A 149 -2.33 -15.62 -22.03
C TYR A 149 -3.30 -14.47 -21.72
N ILE A 150 -3.59 -13.61 -22.69
CA ILE A 150 -4.58 -12.55 -22.52
C ILE A 150 -5.97 -13.15 -22.23
N GLY A 151 -6.37 -14.16 -23.01
CA GLY A 151 -7.64 -14.87 -22.80
C GLY A 151 -7.74 -15.51 -21.41
N ILE A 152 -6.67 -16.12 -20.94
CA ILE A 152 -6.60 -16.75 -19.62
C ILE A 152 -6.67 -15.70 -18.52
N VAL A 153 -5.98 -14.56 -18.65
CA VAL A 153 -6.04 -13.47 -17.69
C VAL A 153 -7.49 -12.95 -17.59
N LEU A 154 -8.15 -12.73 -18.72
CA LEU A 154 -9.56 -12.31 -18.73
C LEU A 154 -10.47 -13.32 -18.01
N LEU A 155 -10.26 -14.61 -18.23
CA LEU A 155 -11.03 -15.66 -17.58
C LEU A 155 -10.71 -15.78 -16.08
N SER A 156 -9.43 -15.61 -15.72
CA SER A 156 -8.97 -15.69 -14.33
C SER A 156 -9.42 -14.51 -13.46
N THR A 157 -9.79 -13.36 -14.05
CA THR A 157 -10.28 -12.19 -13.30
C THR A 157 -11.72 -12.35 -12.82
N LEU A 158 -12.51 -13.23 -13.44
CA LEU A 158 -13.90 -13.48 -13.05
C LEU A 158 -14.00 -14.19 -11.69
N LEU A 159 -13.15 -15.18 -11.46
CA LEU A 159 -13.20 -16.00 -10.24
C LEU A 159 -13.01 -15.15 -8.96
N PRO A 160 -11.95 -14.34 -8.81
CA PRO A 160 -11.76 -13.51 -7.64
C PRO A 160 -12.88 -12.48 -7.46
N PHE A 161 -13.45 -11.96 -8.55
CA PHE A 161 -14.56 -11.03 -8.48
C PHE A 161 -15.83 -11.68 -7.93
N PHE A 162 -16.18 -12.88 -8.37
CA PHE A 162 -17.35 -13.60 -7.84
C PHE A 162 -17.17 -14.04 -6.39
N ILE A 163 -15.99 -14.54 -6.03
CA ILE A 163 -15.65 -14.87 -4.65
C ILE A 163 -15.72 -13.62 -3.77
N ALA A 164 -15.20 -12.49 -4.23
CA ALA A 164 -15.26 -11.22 -3.52
C ALA A 164 -16.71 -10.76 -3.23
N ASN A 165 -17.61 -10.92 -4.21
CA ASN A 165 -19.03 -10.60 -4.02
C ASN A 165 -19.69 -11.50 -2.96
N ILE A 166 -19.34 -12.78 -2.94
CA ILE A 166 -19.86 -13.72 -1.92
C ILE A 166 -19.34 -13.36 -0.54
N ILE A 167 -18.05 -13.06 -0.41
CA ILE A 167 -17.40 -12.71 0.87
C ILE A 167 -17.85 -11.33 1.38
N ALA A 168 -18.12 -10.38 0.50
CA ALA A 168 -18.51 -9.03 0.90
C ALA A 168 -19.81 -9.00 1.73
N VAL A 169 -20.77 -9.88 1.45
CA VAL A 169 -22.05 -9.94 2.17
C VAL A 169 -21.88 -10.28 3.65
N PRO A 170 -21.26 -11.41 4.04
CA PRO A 170 -21.06 -11.72 5.46
C PRO A 170 -20.15 -10.72 6.15
N VAL A 171 -19.10 -10.21 5.48
CA VAL A 171 -18.24 -9.17 6.03
C VAL A 171 -19.05 -7.92 6.36
N MET A 172 -19.91 -7.46 5.47
CA MET A 172 -20.76 -6.29 5.73
C MET A 172 -21.79 -6.53 6.84
N LYS A 173 -22.35 -7.75 6.93
CA LYS A 173 -23.23 -8.09 8.06
C LYS A 173 -22.50 -8.00 9.40
N VAL A 174 -21.29 -8.55 9.48
CA VAL A 174 -20.45 -8.46 10.69
C VAL A 174 -20.10 -7.01 11.00
N LEU A 175 -19.67 -6.24 10.00
CA LEU A 175 -19.36 -4.82 10.18
C LEU A 175 -20.56 -4.00 10.68
N ASN A 176 -21.77 -4.30 10.20
CA ASN A 176 -22.99 -3.62 10.64
C ASN A 176 -23.42 -4.00 12.06
N LEU A 177 -23.09 -5.20 12.55
CA LEU A 177 -23.37 -5.63 13.92
C LEU A 177 -22.46 -4.97 14.97
N VAL A 178 -21.24 -4.59 14.58
CA VAL A 178 -20.25 -4.08 15.51
C VAL A 178 -20.38 -2.57 15.66
N LYS A 179 -20.72 -2.09 16.85
CA LYS A 179 -20.86 -0.64 17.18
C LYS A 179 -19.59 0.19 16.92
N ASN A 180 -18.42 -0.39 17.12
CA ASN A 180 -17.11 0.20 16.84
C ASN A 180 -16.45 -0.50 15.65
N GLN A 181 -17.11 -0.46 14.49
CA GLN A 181 -16.65 -1.10 13.25
C GLN A 181 -15.20 -0.78 12.92
N PHE A 182 -14.83 0.47 13.18
CA PHE A 182 -13.50 0.99 12.90
C PHE A 182 -12.41 0.23 13.66
N LEU A 183 -12.53 0.11 14.97
CA LEU A 183 -11.49 -0.48 15.82
C LEU A 183 -11.33 -1.98 15.53
N LEU A 184 -12.44 -2.68 15.27
CA LEU A 184 -12.41 -4.10 14.90
C LEU A 184 -11.74 -4.34 13.55
N VAL A 185 -12.08 -3.53 12.54
CA VAL A 185 -11.48 -3.64 11.21
C VAL A 185 -9.99 -3.27 11.27
N LEU A 186 -9.61 -2.26 12.05
CA LEU A 186 -8.22 -1.88 12.24
C LEU A 186 -7.42 -3.00 12.89
N ILE A 187 -7.90 -3.59 14.00
CA ILE A 187 -7.24 -4.72 14.67
C ILE A 187 -7.12 -5.91 13.72
N PHE A 188 -8.22 -6.28 13.05
CA PHE A 188 -8.21 -7.40 12.10
C PHE A 188 -7.21 -7.19 10.98
N THR A 189 -7.11 -5.97 10.46
CA THR A 189 -6.17 -5.65 9.38
C THR A 189 -4.72 -5.68 9.85
N ILE A 190 -4.44 -5.19 11.05
CA ILE A 190 -3.10 -5.30 11.65
C ILE A 190 -2.73 -6.79 11.82
N ILE A 191 -3.66 -7.62 12.31
CA ILE A 191 -3.42 -9.08 12.45
C ILE A 191 -3.13 -9.72 11.09
N VAL A 192 -3.89 -9.38 10.05
CA VAL A 192 -3.68 -9.92 8.69
C VAL A 192 -2.33 -9.48 8.14
N ILE A 193 -1.97 -8.20 8.29
CA ILE A 193 -0.66 -7.69 7.85
C ILE A 193 0.46 -8.41 8.61
N CYS A 194 0.36 -8.56 9.93
CA CYS A 194 1.33 -9.30 10.71
C CYS A 194 1.45 -10.77 10.28
N ALA A 195 0.32 -11.44 10.01
CA ALA A 195 0.31 -12.83 9.56
C ALA A 195 0.97 -13.02 8.19
N VAL A 196 0.61 -12.16 7.22
CA VAL A 196 1.23 -12.14 5.88
C VAL A 196 2.73 -11.88 5.99
N PHE A 197 3.11 -10.98 6.89
CA PHE A 197 4.49 -10.66 7.11
C PHE A 197 5.29 -11.81 7.74
N VAL A 198 4.75 -12.49 8.74
CA VAL A 198 5.39 -13.69 9.32
C VAL A 198 5.58 -14.77 8.26
N LEU A 199 4.56 -15.02 7.43
CA LEU A 199 4.66 -15.97 6.31
C LEU A 199 5.77 -15.57 5.32
N TYR A 200 5.87 -14.28 5.03
CA TYR A 200 6.90 -13.74 4.16
C TYR A 200 8.31 -13.91 4.75
N LEU A 201 8.50 -13.60 6.05
CA LEU A 201 9.78 -13.81 6.75
C LEU A 201 10.21 -15.27 6.77
N VAL A 202 9.27 -16.18 7.05
CA VAL A 202 9.55 -17.62 7.03
C VAL A 202 9.98 -18.07 5.64
N SER A 203 9.26 -17.65 4.61
CA SER A 203 9.59 -17.97 3.22
C SER A 203 10.97 -17.42 2.83
N LEU A 204 11.26 -16.18 3.20
CA LEU A 204 12.54 -15.54 2.90
C LEU A 204 13.69 -16.19 3.67
N SER A 205 13.54 -16.47 4.96
CA SER A 205 14.59 -17.11 5.77
C SER A 205 15.01 -18.46 5.16
N ASN A 206 14.05 -19.18 4.58
CA ASN A 206 14.35 -20.42 3.86
C ASN A 206 15.12 -20.15 2.56
N VAL A 207 14.69 -19.18 1.75
CA VAL A 207 15.40 -18.82 0.51
C VAL A 207 16.83 -18.35 0.82
N LEU A 208 17.04 -17.54 1.84
CA LEU A 208 18.37 -17.05 2.22
C LEU A 208 19.30 -18.14 2.72
N LYS A 209 18.79 -19.15 3.46
CA LYS A 209 19.59 -20.32 3.84
C LYS A 209 20.15 -21.07 2.62
N TYR A 210 19.35 -21.18 1.56
CA TYR A 210 19.79 -21.87 0.34
C TYR A 210 20.74 -21.03 -0.52
N LEU A 211 20.61 -19.70 -0.50
CA LEU A 211 21.54 -18.82 -1.23
C LEU A 211 22.95 -18.80 -0.60
N LYS A 212 23.08 -19.12 0.69
CA LYS A 212 24.35 -19.11 1.41
C LYS A 212 25.21 -20.34 1.10
N ASP A 213 24.59 -21.48 0.81
CA ASP A 213 25.29 -22.71 0.40
C ASP A 213 25.59 -22.67 -1.10
N SER A 214 26.72 -22.10 -1.48
CA SER A 214 27.16 -21.89 -2.88
C SER A 214 27.27 -23.17 -3.74
N ASN A 215 27.23 -24.35 -3.13
CA ASN A 215 27.30 -25.65 -3.81
C ASN A 215 25.95 -26.35 -3.99
N GLN A 216 24.83 -25.77 -3.50
CA GLN A 216 23.52 -26.38 -3.65
C GLN A 216 22.72 -25.69 -4.75
N THR A 217 21.91 -26.48 -5.46
CA THR A 217 20.85 -25.95 -6.32
C THR A 217 19.96 -25.04 -5.51
N ILE A 218 19.51 -23.92 -6.09
CA ILE A 218 18.68 -22.89 -5.43
C ILE A 218 17.47 -23.49 -4.67
N PHE A 219 17.04 -24.68 -5.10
CA PHE A 219 15.98 -25.45 -4.44
C PHE A 219 16.52 -26.81 -4.00
N SER A 220 16.35 -27.16 -2.74
CA SER A 220 16.66 -28.51 -2.26
C SER A 220 15.69 -29.53 -2.85
N ALA A 221 16.10 -30.80 -2.91
CA ALA A 221 15.26 -31.88 -3.43
C ALA A 221 13.91 -31.97 -2.69
N ASP A 222 13.90 -31.73 -1.36
CA ASP A 222 12.68 -31.71 -0.55
C ASP A 222 11.75 -30.55 -0.90
N MET A 223 12.29 -29.38 -1.23
CA MET A 223 11.49 -28.25 -1.69
C MET A 223 10.88 -28.52 -3.07
N ILE A 224 11.65 -29.06 -3.98
CA ILE A 224 11.17 -29.46 -5.30
C ILE A 224 10.02 -30.47 -5.16
N ALA A 225 10.17 -31.46 -4.28
CA ALA A 225 9.12 -32.44 -4.01
C ALA A 225 7.85 -31.78 -3.44
N ARG A 226 8.00 -30.83 -2.50
CA ARG A 226 6.85 -30.07 -1.94
C ARG A 226 6.16 -29.19 -2.98
N TYR A 227 6.92 -28.49 -3.84
CA TYR A 227 6.33 -27.70 -4.92
C TYR A 227 5.57 -28.56 -5.92
N LYS A 228 6.12 -29.71 -6.30
CA LYS A 228 5.45 -30.69 -7.18
C LYS A 228 4.15 -31.22 -6.54
N HIS A 229 4.21 -31.62 -5.27
CA HIS A 229 3.03 -32.07 -4.54
C HIS A 229 1.96 -30.97 -4.41
N PHE A 230 2.37 -29.73 -4.11
CA PHE A 230 1.46 -28.59 -4.08
C PHE A 230 0.82 -28.35 -5.45
N ALA A 231 1.62 -28.32 -6.53
CA ALA A 231 1.12 -28.06 -7.86
C ALA A 231 0.13 -29.13 -8.34
N GLN A 232 0.37 -30.40 -7.99
CA GLN A 232 -0.53 -31.49 -8.33
C GLN A 232 -1.90 -31.40 -7.63
N ASN A 233 -1.93 -30.88 -6.40
CA ASN A 233 -3.14 -30.84 -5.55
C ASN A 233 -3.85 -29.48 -5.53
N ALA A 234 -3.25 -28.44 -6.10
CA ALA A 234 -3.79 -27.07 -6.07
C ALA A 234 -4.87 -26.84 -7.14
N TYR A 235 -5.96 -27.58 -7.10
CA TYR A 235 -7.12 -27.31 -7.95
C TYR A 235 -7.91 -26.08 -7.47
N PRO A 236 -8.41 -25.19 -8.37
CA PRO A 236 -8.38 -25.24 -9.84
C PRO A 236 -7.14 -24.58 -10.48
N PHE A 237 -6.19 -24.09 -9.68
CA PHE A 237 -5.02 -23.32 -10.18
C PHE A 237 -4.12 -24.13 -11.10
N ASN A 238 -4.06 -25.44 -10.89
CA ASN A 238 -3.32 -26.32 -11.77
C ASN A 238 -3.82 -26.26 -13.24
N TRP A 239 -5.14 -26.18 -13.43
CA TRP A 239 -5.71 -26.07 -14.79
C TRP A 239 -5.32 -24.76 -15.48
N TYR A 240 -5.24 -23.63 -14.72
CA TYR A 240 -4.73 -22.37 -15.24
C TYR A 240 -3.26 -22.52 -15.70
N ALA A 241 -2.44 -23.16 -14.88
CA ALA A 241 -1.04 -23.37 -15.17
C ALA A 241 -0.81 -24.29 -16.38
N GLU A 242 -1.57 -25.39 -16.51
CA GLU A 242 -1.51 -26.30 -17.64
C GLU A 242 -1.86 -25.62 -18.97
N ILE A 243 -2.88 -24.74 -18.96
CA ILE A 243 -3.27 -23.99 -20.14
C ILE A 243 -2.17 -22.99 -20.55
N VAL A 244 -1.60 -22.26 -19.58
CA VAL A 244 -0.52 -21.28 -19.83
C VAL A 244 0.75 -21.97 -20.29
N ASN A 245 1.09 -23.13 -19.73
CA ASN A 245 2.28 -23.89 -20.12
C ASN A 245 2.19 -24.38 -21.59
N GLY A 246 1.00 -24.39 -22.15
CA GLY A 246 0.76 -24.80 -23.52
C GLY A 246 0.64 -26.31 -23.70
N ARG A 247 -0.10 -26.69 -24.72
CA ARG A 247 -0.44 -28.10 -25.01
C ARG A 247 0.79 -29.00 -25.15
N LYS A 248 1.81 -28.51 -25.85
CA LYS A 248 3.03 -29.28 -26.16
C LYS A 248 3.84 -29.63 -24.91
N TYR A 249 3.95 -28.69 -23.99
CA TYR A 249 4.76 -28.86 -22.78
C TYR A 249 3.99 -29.51 -21.62
N ALA A 250 2.66 -29.41 -21.62
CA ALA A 250 1.82 -30.08 -20.63
C ALA A 250 1.56 -31.57 -20.97
N GLY A 251 1.97 -32.04 -22.15
CA GLY A 251 1.74 -33.43 -22.59
C GLY A 251 0.26 -33.79 -22.79
N LEU A 252 -0.60 -32.79 -22.97
CA LEU A 252 -2.05 -32.96 -23.05
C LEU A 252 -2.51 -33.21 -24.50
N SER A 253 -3.47 -34.12 -24.65
CA SER A 253 -4.19 -34.27 -25.92
C SER A 253 -5.08 -33.07 -26.21
N ASN A 254 -5.50 -32.87 -27.48
CA ASN A 254 -6.40 -31.77 -27.86
C ASN A 254 -7.70 -31.77 -27.04
N GLY A 255 -8.25 -32.95 -26.79
CA GLY A 255 -9.47 -33.09 -25.99
C GLY A 255 -9.27 -32.71 -24.51
N GLN A 256 -8.17 -33.14 -23.93
CA GLN A 256 -7.83 -32.80 -22.54
C GLN A 256 -7.60 -31.30 -22.36
N TYR A 257 -6.93 -30.65 -23.30
CA TYR A 257 -6.68 -29.22 -23.28
C TYR A 257 -8.00 -28.43 -23.36
N ALA A 258 -8.91 -28.82 -24.25
CA ALA A 258 -10.24 -28.21 -24.34
C ALA A 258 -11.08 -28.45 -23.07
N LEU A 259 -10.96 -29.65 -22.46
CA LEU A 259 -11.62 -29.94 -21.18
C LEU A 259 -11.14 -29.04 -20.04
N ARG A 260 -9.86 -28.64 -20.00
CA ARG A 260 -9.36 -27.70 -18.98
C ARG A 260 -10.03 -26.34 -19.10
N PHE A 261 -10.19 -25.81 -20.32
CA PHE A 261 -10.94 -24.56 -20.54
C PHE A 261 -12.41 -24.70 -20.11
N LEU A 262 -13.04 -25.83 -20.41
CA LEU A 262 -14.41 -26.10 -20.02
C LEU A 262 -14.55 -26.13 -18.49
N TYR A 263 -13.65 -26.80 -17.78
CA TYR A 263 -13.68 -26.86 -16.31
C TYR A 263 -13.51 -25.45 -15.70
N MET A 264 -12.59 -24.65 -16.22
CA MET A 264 -12.42 -23.27 -15.77
C MET A 264 -13.67 -22.42 -16.03
N PHE A 265 -14.28 -22.56 -17.20
CA PHE A 265 -15.52 -21.85 -17.51
C PHE A 265 -16.66 -22.27 -16.58
N LEU A 266 -16.84 -23.57 -16.35
CA LEU A 266 -17.88 -24.10 -15.46
C LEU A 266 -17.70 -23.62 -14.02
N ILE A 267 -16.48 -23.58 -13.50
CA ILE A 267 -16.21 -23.05 -12.16
C ILE A 267 -16.59 -21.56 -12.09
N ASN A 268 -16.18 -20.76 -13.08
CA ASN A 268 -16.55 -19.35 -13.12
C ASN A 268 -18.06 -19.13 -13.18
N VAL A 269 -18.78 -19.95 -13.96
CA VAL A 269 -20.25 -19.91 -14.03
C VAL A 269 -20.87 -20.29 -12.69
N ALA A 270 -20.38 -21.35 -12.04
CA ALA A 270 -20.90 -21.81 -10.75
C ALA A 270 -20.72 -20.71 -9.66
N PHE A 271 -19.53 -20.12 -9.55
CA PHE A 271 -19.29 -19.02 -8.62
C PHE A 271 -20.08 -17.76 -9.01
N GLY A 272 -20.24 -17.47 -10.30
CA GLY A 272 -21.05 -16.35 -10.79
C GLY A 272 -22.53 -16.47 -10.43
N VAL A 273 -23.10 -17.64 -10.63
CA VAL A 273 -24.48 -17.94 -10.25
C VAL A 273 -24.64 -17.85 -8.72
N GLY A 274 -23.73 -18.45 -7.95
CA GLY A 274 -23.71 -18.34 -6.50
C GLY A 274 -23.63 -16.90 -6.01
N ALA A 275 -22.71 -16.11 -6.58
CA ALA A 275 -22.57 -14.69 -6.27
C ALA A 275 -23.85 -13.91 -6.56
N TYR A 276 -24.49 -14.14 -7.71
CA TYR A 276 -25.75 -13.48 -8.08
C TYR A 276 -26.87 -13.79 -7.08
N PHE A 277 -27.06 -15.04 -6.69
CA PHE A 277 -28.10 -15.41 -5.73
C PHE A 277 -27.84 -14.82 -4.33
N VAL A 278 -26.60 -14.91 -3.84
CA VAL A 278 -26.25 -14.40 -2.51
C VAL A 278 -26.38 -12.88 -2.46
N THR A 279 -25.81 -12.18 -3.46
CA THR A 279 -25.81 -10.72 -3.46
C THR A 279 -27.19 -10.13 -3.71
N THR A 280 -27.98 -10.64 -4.66
CA THR A 280 -29.32 -10.11 -4.96
C THR A 280 -30.29 -10.24 -3.78
N ARG A 281 -30.17 -11.32 -3.01
CA ARG A 281 -31.05 -11.56 -1.85
C ARG A 281 -30.73 -10.65 -0.68
N GLU A 282 -29.46 -10.36 -0.44
CA GLU A 282 -29.00 -9.73 0.79
C GLU A 282 -28.58 -8.26 0.62
N TYR A 283 -28.32 -7.83 -0.60
CA TYR A 283 -27.78 -6.49 -0.90
C TYR A 283 -28.64 -5.36 -0.33
N TYR A 284 -29.93 -5.37 -0.66
CA TYR A 284 -30.85 -4.31 -0.25
C TYR A 284 -31.03 -4.26 1.28
N LYS A 285 -31.17 -5.41 1.92
CA LYS A 285 -31.29 -5.52 3.39
C LYS A 285 -30.03 -5.02 4.09
N THR A 286 -28.86 -5.35 3.57
CA THR A 286 -27.57 -4.97 4.17
C THR A 286 -27.34 -3.47 4.09
N ILE A 287 -27.72 -2.82 3.00
CA ILE A 287 -27.61 -1.35 2.85
C ILE A 287 -28.59 -0.65 3.79
N LEU A 288 -29.87 -1.04 3.79
CA LEU A 288 -30.87 -0.44 4.68
C LEU A 288 -30.47 -0.54 6.14
N TYR A 289 -30.05 -1.71 6.58
CA TYR A 289 -29.56 -1.90 7.94
C TYR A 289 -28.37 -1.02 8.28
N GLY A 290 -27.43 -0.85 7.35
CA GLY A 290 -26.28 0.06 7.52
C GLY A 290 -26.70 1.52 7.69
N ILE A 291 -27.69 1.99 6.92
CA ILE A 291 -28.23 3.36 7.02
C ILE A 291 -28.98 3.58 8.34
N GLU A 292 -29.80 2.60 8.76
CA GLU A 292 -30.58 2.67 10.01
C GLU A 292 -29.71 2.65 11.26
N THR A 293 -28.67 1.80 11.29
CA THR A 293 -27.75 1.70 12.43
C THR A 293 -26.90 2.94 12.60
N GLN A 294 -26.54 3.64 11.53
CA GLN A 294 -25.86 4.93 11.62
C GLN A 294 -26.72 6.00 12.30
N LYS A 295 -28.02 6.01 12.05
CA LYS A 295 -28.95 6.96 12.69
C LYS A 295 -29.19 6.68 14.18
N ALA A 296 -29.11 5.43 14.62
CA ALA A 296 -29.35 5.03 16.01
C ALA A 296 -28.20 5.36 16.99
N SER A 297 -27.03 5.72 16.50
CA SER A 297 -25.84 5.98 17.33
C SER A 297 -25.85 7.32 18.09
N PHE A 298 -26.79 8.21 17.82
CA PHE A 298 -26.83 9.56 18.41
C PHE A 298 -27.39 9.67 19.85
N LYS A 299 -27.80 8.56 20.48
CA LYS A 299 -28.40 8.58 21.84
C LYS A 299 -27.39 8.40 22.99
N LYS A 300 -26.13 8.73 22.83
CA LYS A 300 -25.19 8.77 23.95
C LYS A 300 -25.38 10.08 24.73
N LYS A 301 -25.87 10.01 25.98
CA LYS A 301 -25.82 11.13 26.92
C LYS A 301 -24.39 11.64 27.03
N ILE A 302 -24.11 12.81 26.48
CA ILE A 302 -22.82 13.49 26.60
C ILE A 302 -22.70 13.91 28.05
N LYS A 303 -21.81 13.29 28.81
CA LYS A 303 -21.43 13.79 30.13
C LYS A 303 -20.62 15.07 29.95
N ASP A 304 -21.12 16.17 30.43
CA ASP A 304 -20.46 17.47 30.37
C ASP A 304 -19.32 17.50 31.41
N VAL A 305 -18.13 17.05 30.97
CA VAL A 305 -16.93 17.05 31.81
C VAL A 305 -15.96 18.09 31.28
N ARG A 306 -15.66 19.12 32.09
CA ARG A 306 -14.63 20.11 31.75
C ARG A 306 -13.27 19.44 31.65
N ARG A 307 -12.62 19.58 30.51
CA ARG A 307 -11.30 19.03 30.23
C ARG A 307 -10.33 20.12 29.79
N PRO A 308 -8.99 19.95 29.98
CA PRO A 308 -8.00 20.89 29.48
C PRO A 308 -8.16 21.09 27.97
N VAL A 309 -7.99 22.32 27.50
CA VAL A 309 -8.22 22.70 26.10
C VAL A 309 -7.36 21.86 25.14
N TRP A 310 -6.09 21.68 25.45
CA TRP A 310 -5.18 20.91 24.59
C TRP A 310 -5.58 19.43 24.49
N TYR A 311 -6.07 18.83 25.59
CA TYR A 311 -6.57 17.45 25.57
C TYR A 311 -7.83 17.31 24.71
N ALA A 312 -8.72 18.29 24.79
CA ALA A 312 -9.94 18.32 23.99
C ALA A 312 -9.62 18.44 22.49
N LEU A 313 -8.64 19.28 22.13
CA LEU A 313 -8.16 19.44 20.77
C LEU A 313 -7.48 18.15 20.27
N PHE A 314 -6.58 17.56 21.05
CA PHE A 314 -5.90 16.32 20.71
C PHE A 314 -6.89 15.18 20.49
N ARG A 315 -7.84 15.04 21.40
CA ARG A 315 -8.90 14.05 21.28
C ARG A 315 -9.75 14.26 20.02
N ARG A 316 -10.11 15.50 19.70
CA ARG A 316 -10.83 15.86 18.48
C ARG A 316 -10.06 15.41 17.24
N GLU A 317 -8.79 15.77 17.12
CA GLU A 317 -7.94 15.43 15.98
C GLU A 317 -7.74 13.92 15.85
N PHE A 318 -7.51 13.24 16.98
CA PHE A 318 -7.38 11.79 17.01
C PHE A 318 -8.66 11.08 16.53
N TYR A 319 -9.83 11.53 17.02
CA TYR A 319 -11.11 10.99 16.56
C TYR A 319 -11.40 11.33 15.09
N LEU A 320 -10.94 12.46 14.58
CA LEU A 320 -11.06 12.78 13.14
C LEU A 320 -10.26 11.83 12.28
N ILE A 321 -9.08 11.40 12.72
CA ILE A 321 -8.32 10.35 12.03
C ILE A 321 -9.09 9.03 12.09
N LEU A 322 -9.53 8.63 13.28
CA LEU A 322 -10.20 7.35 13.50
C LEU A 322 -11.57 7.24 12.82
N ARG A 323 -12.26 8.35 12.58
CA ARG A 323 -13.59 8.37 11.95
C ARG A 323 -13.55 7.85 10.51
N SER A 324 -12.49 8.11 9.79
CA SER A 324 -12.30 7.65 8.42
C SER A 324 -11.51 6.34 8.41
N PHE A 325 -12.20 5.24 8.16
CA PHE A 325 -11.56 3.92 8.11
C PHE A 325 -10.41 3.87 7.09
N ASN A 326 -10.67 4.36 5.88
CA ASN A 326 -9.71 4.29 4.76
C ASN A 326 -8.44 5.10 5.06
N TYR A 327 -8.61 6.29 5.65
CA TYR A 327 -7.51 7.16 6.03
C TYR A 327 -6.68 6.57 7.17
N SER A 328 -7.34 6.17 8.25
CA SER A 328 -6.64 5.65 9.43
C SER A 328 -6.00 4.29 9.18
N PHE A 329 -6.65 3.43 8.38
CA PHE A 329 -6.06 2.16 7.99
C PHE A 329 -4.73 2.37 7.24
N GLN A 330 -4.72 3.19 6.20
CA GLN A 330 -3.49 3.49 5.46
C GLN A 330 -2.42 4.10 6.37
N TYR A 331 -2.81 5.04 7.23
CA TYR A 331 -1.90 5.73 8.13
C TYR A 331 -1.22 4.78 9.13
N PHE A 332 -2.00 3.99 9.86
CA PHE A 332 -1.45 3.07 10.85
C PHE A 332 -0.79 1.82 10.23
N ALA A 333 -1.30 1.33 9.09
CA ALA A 333 -0.67 0.23 8.37
C ALA A 333 0.75 0.60 7.92
N MET A 334 0.96 1.81 7.40
CA MET A 334 2.29 2.27 7.01
C MET A 334 3.22 2.46 8.22
N ALA A 335 2.69 2.93 9.35
CA ALA A 335 3.47 3.04 10.58
C ALA A 335 3.94 1.67 11.11
N CYS A 336 3.10 0.63 11.00
CA CYS A 336 3.46 -0.74 11.36
C CYS A 336 4.36 -1.42 10.32
N ALA A 337 4.26 -1.04 9.04
CA ALA A 337 5.06 -1.64 7.98
C ALA A 337 6.54 -1.22 8.05
N ALA A 338 6.86 -0.04 8.58
CA ALA A 338 8.23 0.47 8.64
C ALA A 338 9.21 -0.46 9.38
N PRO A 339 9.00 -0.83 10.67
CA PRO A 339 9.93 -1.70 11.39
C PRO A 339 10.09 -3.06 10.73
N VAL A 340 9.03 -3.52 10.10
CA VAL A 340 8.95 -4.76 9.36
C VAL A 340 9.87 -4.74 8.14
N MET A 341 9.78 -3.70 7.34
CA MET A 341 10.59 -3.55 6.12
C MET A 341 12.05 -3.25 6.44
N VAL A 342 12.30 -2.53 7.52
CA VAL A 342 13.68 -2.31 8.02
C VAL A 342 14.33 -3.64 8.41
N PHE A 343 13.63 -4.46 9.18
CA PHE A 343 14.11 -5.81 9.51
C PHE A 343 14.45 -6.62 8.26
N PHE A 344 13.55 -6.59 7.28
CA PHE A 344 13.70 -7.30 6.03
C PHE A 344 14.90 -6.84 5.22
N CYS A 345 15.02 -5.53 4.97
CA CYS A 345 16.12 -4.96 4.20
C CYS A 345 17.47 -5.21 4.86
N ASN A 346 17.52 -5.11 6.18
CA ASN A 346 18.73 -5.38 6.93
C ASN A 346 19.10 -6.87 6.88
N ARG A 347 18.11 -7.77 6.97
CA ARG A 347 18.37 -9.22 6.81
C ARG A 347 18.89 -9.55 5.42
N LEU A 348 18.35 -8.91 4.40
CA LEU A 348 18.83 -9.06 3.03
C LEU A 348 20.27 -8.52 2.87
N ALA A 349 20.57 -7.35 3.40
CA ALA A 349 21.91 -6.77 3.36
C ALA A 349 22.93 -7.65 4.10
N ALA A 350 22.56 -8.24 5.24
CA ALA A 350 23.41 -9.16 5.99
C ALA A 350 23.78 -10.44 5.22
N THR A 351 22.97 -10.85 4.23
CA THR A 351 23.26 -12.03 3.39
C THR A 351 24.10 -11.70 2.16
N MET A 352 24.13 -10.42 1.75
CA MET A 352 24.89 -10.00 0.54
C MET A 352 26.39 -9.95 0.72
N GLY A 353 26.91 -10.21 1.90
CA GLY A 353 28.33 -10.41 2.04
C GLY A 353 28.97 -9.98 3.31
N THR A 354 29.68 -10.87 3.65
CA THR A 354 30.87 -10.96 4.48
C THR A 354 31.68 -9.70 4.54
N GLU A 355 31.86 -9.29 5.76
CA GLU A 355 32.98 -8.56 6.37
C GLU A 355 33.34 -7.14 5.91
N SER A 356 33.22 -6.75 4.65
CA SER A 356 33.61 -5.37 4.26
C SER A 356 32.49 -4.58 3.56
N VAL A 357 31.83 -5.17 2.59
CA VAL A 357 30.84 -4.48 1.77
C VAL A 357 29.49 -4.36 2.49
N GLY A 358 29.05 -5.42 3.14
CA GLY A 358 27.78 -5.44 3.86
C GLY A 358 27.74 -4.47 5.04
N ALA A 359 28.80 -4.41 5.84
CA ALA A 359 28.90 -3.50 6.98
C ALA A 359 28.90 -2.02 6.54
N SER A 360 29.49 -1.70 5.41
CA SER A 360 29.52 -0.32 4.87
C SER A 360 28.19 0.13 4.26
N ILE A 361 27.42 -0.79 3.65
CA ILE A 361 26.12 -0.47 3.02
C ILE A 361 24.98 -0.41 4.06
N MET A 362 25.05 -1.23 5.08
CA MET A 362 23.94 -1.47 5.99
C MET A 362 23.39 -0.24 6.71
N PRO A 363 24.22 0.66 7.26
CA PRO A 363 23.72 1.85 7.92
C PRO A 363 22.97 2.79 6.96
N GLY A 364 23.52 2.98 5.75
CA GLY A 364 22.90 3.83 4.73
C GLY A 364 21.58 3.24 4.21
N LEU A 365 21.51 1.93 4.00
CA LEU A 365 20.30 1.24 3.59
C LEU A 365 19.23 1.30 4.69
N THR A 366 19.61 1.08 5.95
CA THR A 366 18.71 1.19 7.10
C THR A 366 18.10 2.58 7.21
N LEU A 367 18.96 3.61 7.14
CA LEU A 367 18.52 5.00 7.18
C LEU A 367 17.58 5.32 6.01
N MET A 368 17.93 4.91 4.78
CA MET A 368 17.12 5.14 3.58
C MET A 368 15.71 4.53 3.75
N VAL A 369 15.62 3.28 4.19
CA VAL A 369 14.34 2.58 4.35
C VAL A 369 13.50 3.22 5.44
N ILE A 370 14.09 3.56 6.60
CA ILE A 370 13.39 4.27 7.68
C ILE A 370 12.80 5.58 7.15
N VAL A 371 13.60 6.40 6.45
CA VAL A 371 13.16 7.71 5.96
C VAL A 371 12.10 7.60 4.87
N ILE A 372 12.14 6.58 4.00
CA ILE A 372 11.07 6.32 3.02
C ILE A 372 9.74 6.07 3.73
N PHE A 373 9.71 5.19 4.73
CA PHE A 373 8.46 4.89 5.45
C PHE A 373 8.00 6.07 6.30
N VAL A 374 8.91 6.75 6.97
CA VAL A 374 8.62 8.03 7.66
C VAL A 374 7.96 9.02 6.70
N THR A 375 8.50 9.18 5.51
CA THR A 375 7.94 10.07 4.48
C THR A 375 6.49 9.71 4.18
N ILE A 376 6.18 8.43 3.99
CA ILE A 376 4.82 7.97 3.72
C ILE A 376 3.90 8.30 4.90
N ILE A 377 4.31 8.02 6.14
CA ILE A 377 3.51 8.31 7.35
C ILE A 377 3.28 9.82 7.48
N VAL A 378 4.33 10.60 7.37
CA VAL A 378 4.29 12.05 7.59
C VAL A 378 3.60 12.80 6.44
N SER A 379 3.54 12.22 5.23
CA SER A 379 2.79 12.80 4.11
C SER A 379 1.30 13.01 4.43
N PHE A 380 0.73 12.23 5.34
CA PHE A 380 -0.63 12.41 5.83
C PHE A 380 -0.82 13.76 6.57
N ALA A 381 0.23 14.35 7.13
CA ALA A 381 0.16 15.69 7.73
C ALA A 381 -0.15 16.79 6.70
N SER A 382 0.11 16.54 5.41
CA SER A 382 -0.27 17.46 4.33
C SER A 382 -1.78 17.49 4.01
N THR A 383 -2.57 16.77 4.80
CA THR A 383 -4.04 16.80 4.75
C THR A 383 -4.66 17.29 6.04
N CYS A 384 -3.88 17.83 6.97
CA CYS A 384 -4.32 18.17 8.33
C CYS A 384 -5.43 19.24 8.38
N ILE A 385 -5.47 20.15 7.39
CA ILE A 385 -6.52 21.18 7.22
C ILE A 385 -7.55 20.71 6.19
N SER A 386 -7.08 20.20 5.07
CA SER A 386 -7.93 19.71 3.96
C SER A 386 -8.96 18.67 4.43
N ARG A 387 -8.59 17.85 5.43
CA ARG A 387 -9.47 16.83 6.03
C ARG A 387 -10.68 17.40 6.79
N GLU A 388 -10.60 18.62 7.29
CA GLU A 388 -11.73 19.26 7.97
C GLU A 388 -12.86 19.61 6.99
N GLY A 389 -12.54 19.74 5.70
CA GLY A 389 -13.51 20.00 4.64
C GLY A 389 -14.36 21.24 4.94
N ASN A 390 -15.66 21.13 4.66
CA ASN A 390 -16.62 22.21 4.92
C ASN A 390 -16.77 22.56 6.40
N CYS A 391 -16.30 21.72 7.33
CA CYS A 391 -16.35 21.98 8.76
C CYS A 391 -15.17 22.84 9.26
N PHE A 392 -14.26 23.26 8.38
CA PHE A 392 -13.10 24.08 8.75
C PHE A 392 -13.48 25.42 9.41
N TYR A 393 -14.65 25.99 9.08
CA TYR A 393 -15.12 27.22 9.71
C TYR A 393 -15.28 27.08 11.23
N HIS A 394 -15.61 25.89 11.76
CA HIS A 394 -15.69 25.65 13.21
C HIS A 394 -14.35 25.92 13.92
N THR A 395 -13.24 25.60 13.26
CA THR A 395 -11.89 25.81 13.78
C THR A 395 -11.57 27.29 13.97
N LYS A 396 -12.19 28.16 13.17
CA LYS A 396 -12.06 29.63 13.30
C LYS A 396 -12.92 30.23 14.42
N ILE A 397 -14.05 29.58 14.75
CA ILE A 397 -14.99 30.07 15.79
C ILE A 397 -14.52 29.67 17.18
N ILE A 398 -13.79 28.58 17.33
CA ILE A 398 -13.27 28.10 18.62
C ILE A 398 -12.32 29.17 19.20
N PRO A 399 -12.54 29.63 20.46
CA PRO A 399 -11.75 30.68 21.11
C PRO A 399 -10.39 30.15 21.59
N VAL A 400 -9.62 29.56 20.70
CA VAL A 400 -8.26 28.99 20.93
C VAL A 400 -7.33 29.52 19.87
N SER A 401 -6.10 29.89 20.25
CA SER A 401 -5.10 30.39 19.30
C SER A 401 -4.82 29.35 18.18
N TYR A 402 -4.69 29.84 16.98
CA TYR A 402 -4.37 28.96 15.81
C TYR A 402 -3.04 28.22 15.99
N THR A 403 -2.09 28.83 16.69
CA THR A 403 -0.82 28.20 17.03
C THR A 403 -1.02 26.94 17.86
N ASN A 404 -1.87 26.97 18.89
CA ASN A 404 -2.17 25.79 19.72
C ASN A 404 -2.89 24.70 18.91
N GLN A 405 -3.80 25.08 18.01
CA GLN A 405 -4.50 24.13 17.16
C GLN A 405 -3.53 23.41 16.20
N ILE A 406 -2.62 24.16 15.58
CA ILE A 406 -1.60 23.59 14.67
C ILE A 406 -0.58 22.78 15.45
N LEU A 407 -0.17 23.21 16.64
CA LEU A 407 0.76 22.47 17.49
C LEU A 407 0.20 21.09 17.89
N VAL A 408 -1.09 21.01 18.22
CA VAL A 408 -1.74 19.72 18.52
C VAL A 408 -1.75 18.80 17.29
N LYS A 409 -2.05 19.34 16.11
CA LYS A 409 -1.96 18.56 14.85
C LYS A 409 -0.54 18.08 14.59
N PHE A 410 0.44 18.97 14.75
CA PHE A 410 1.85 18.65 14.61
C PHE A 410 2.27 17.51 15.54
N LEU A 411 1.95 17.61 16.83
CA LEU A 411 2.26 16.58 17.83
C LEU A 411 1.64 15.22 17.47
N LEU A 412 0.41 15.21 16.99
CA LEU A 412 -0.27 13.97 16.64
C LEU A 412 0.44 13.22 15.50
N TYR A 413 0.83 13.92 14.43
CA TYR A 413 1.52 13.30 13.29
C TYR A 413 2.97 12.94 13.63
N THR A 414 3.66 13.75 14.42
CA THR A 414 5.01 13.43 14.86
C THR A 414 5.05 12.22 15.79
N MET A 415 4.12 12.10 16.75
CA MET A 415 4.06 10.94 17.66
C MET A 415 4.01 9.59 16.93
N THR A 416 3.23 9.49 15.87
CA THR A 416 3.15 8.23 15.11
C THR A 416 4.40 7.97 14.28
N GLY A 417 4.99 9.01 13.69
CA GLY A 417 6.28 8.91 13.00
C GLY A 417 7.40 8.48 13.94
N SER A 418 7.52 9.17 15.09
CA SER A 418 8.53 8.86 16.12
C SER A 418 8.37 7.45 16.69
N LEU A 419 7.15 7.01 16.94
CA LEU A 419 6.90 5.64 17.39
C LEU A 419 7.37 4.61 16.35
N SER A 420 7.10 4.87 15.06
CA SER A 420 7.52 4.00 13.98
C SER A 420 9.04 3.95 13.83
N VAL A 421 9.72 5.10 13.96
CA VAL A 421 11.20 5.18 13.96
C VAL A 421 11.78 4.44 15.15
N ALA A 422 11.25 4.66 16.36
CA ALA A 422 11.73 3.99 17.57
C ALA A 422 11.62 2.46 17.47
N LEU A 423 10.48 1.95 16.98
CA LEU A 423 10.28 0.52 16.73
C LEU A 423 11.23 -0.01 15.66
N SER A 424 11.45 0.74 14.58
CA SER A 424 12.36 0.37 13.49
C SER A 424 13.81 0.27 13.98
N CYS A 425 14.26 1.23 14.79
CA CYS A 425 15.60 1.22 15.38
C CYS A 425 15.75 0.12 16.45
N ALA A 426 14.71 -0.13 17.25
CA ALA A 426 14.73 -1.23 18.22
C ALA A 426 14.89 -2.60 17.53
N VAL A 427 14.17 -2.80 16.43
CA VAL A 427 14.29 -4.00 15.61
C VAL A 427 15.67 -4.11 14.98
N SER A 428 16.25 -3.00 14.49
CA SER A 428 17.61 -2.96 13.92
C SER A 428 18.67 -3.31 14.97
N GLY A 429 18.56 -2.78 16.19
CA GLY A 429 19.56 -2.98 17.26
C GLY A 429 19.56 -4.38 17.88
N GLY A 430 18.42 -5.10 17.83
CA GLY A 430 18.26 -6.39 18.50
C GLY A 430 18.73 -7.61 17.71
N TYR A 431 18.96 -7.50 16.38
CA TYR A 431 19.06 -8.68 15.51
C TYR A 431 20.41 -8.88 14.79
N TYR A 432 21.36 -7.95 14.87
CA TYR A 432 22.51 -7.97 13.95
C TYR A 432 23.84 -8.28 14.64
N THR A 433 23.93 -9.50 15.13
CA THR A 433 25.21 -10.21 15.20
C THR A 433 25.38 -10.99 13.90
N SER A 434 26.50 -10.82 13.20
CA SER A 434 26.86 -11.72 12.11
C SER A 434 27.00 -13.15 12.67
N GLU A 435 26.77 -14.18 11.87
CA GLU A 435 27.02 -15.57 12.28
C GLU A 435 28.51 -15.80 12.62
N ALA A 436 29.41 -14.90 12.18
CA ALA A 436 30.82 -14.85 12.54
C ALA A 436 31.10 -14.08 13.85
N GLY A 437 30.07 -13.65 14.60
CA GLY A 437 30.24 -12.95 15.88
C GLY A 437 30.51 -11.44 15.78
N GLY A 438 30.51 -10.85 14.58
CA GLY A 438 30.68 -9.41 14.37
C GLY A 438 29.35 -8.66 14.29
N HIS A 439 29.28 -7.46 14.84
CA HIS A 439 28.11 -6.58 14.69
C HIS A 439 28.17 -5.87 13.32
N LEU A 440 27.13 -6.03 12.51
CA LEU A 440 26.97 -5.30 11.24
C LEU A 440 26.50 -3.86 11.46
N LEU A 441 25.79 -3.60 12.57
CA LEU A 441 25.42 -2.27 13.06
C LEU A 441 25.89 -2.14 14.50
N THR A 442 26.65 -1.09 14.79
CA THR A 442 27.04 -0.79 16.17
C THR A 442 25.89 -0.08 16.89
N PRO A 443 25.83 -0.14 18.24
CA PRO A 443 24.83 0.64 19.00
C PRO A 443 24.89 2.14 18.71
N LEU A 444 26.07 2.64 18.37
CA LEU A 444 26.30 4.04 18.02
C LEU A 444 25.67 4.38 16.67
N ASP A 445 25.76 3.47 15.68
CA ASP A 445 25.10 3.63 14.39
C ASP A 445 23.57 3.70 14.54
N VAL A 446 23.00 2.81 15.35
CA VAL A 446 21.56 2.78 15.63
C VAL A 446 21.11 4.07 16.32
N GLY A 447 21.90 4.56 17.29
CA GLY A 447 21.63 5.82 17.98
C GLY A 447 21.69 7.04 17.04
N ALA A 448 22.70 7.08 16.16
CA ALA A 448 22.86 8.15 15.18
C ALA A 448 21.70 8.13 14.13
N ILE A 449 21.36 6.94 13.61
CA ILE A 449 20.24 6.75 12.69
C ILE A 449 18.93 7.19 13.35
N PHE A 450 18.71 6.81 14.61
CA PHE A 450 17.53 7.23 15.38
C PHE A 450 17.46 8.76 15.47
N GLY A 451 18.53 9.43 15.88
CA GLY A 451 18.56 10.88 16.02
C GLY A 451 18.32 11.63 14.70
N ILE A 452 18.96 11.19 13.62
CA ILE A 452 18.77 11.77 12.28
C ILE A 452 17.33 11.54 11.78
N ALA A 453 16.81 10.33 11.93
CA ALA A 453 15.46 9.98 11.50
C ALA A 453 14.39 10.77 12.28
N GLU A 454 14.55 10.95 13.60
CA GLU A 454 13.64 11.78 14.41
C GLU A 454 13.63 13.25 13.97
N MET A 455 14.80 13.83 13.73
CA MET A 455 14.89 15.19 13.19
C MET A 455 14.21 15.30 11.81
N LEU A 456 14.31 14.26 10.96
CA LEU A 456 13.62 14.21 9.67
C LEU A 456 12.11 14.04 9.82
N VAL A 457 11.62 13.26 10.79
CA VAL A 457 10.18 13.19 11.13
C VAL A 457 9.64 14.59 11.40
N LEU A 458 10.30 15.34 12.27
CA LEU A 458 9.89 16.70 12.62
C LEU A 458 9.94 17.64 11.40
N THR A 459 11.02 17.59 10.63
CA THR A 459 11.23 18.44 9.45
C THR A 459 10.18 18.18 8.38
N LEU A 460 9.98 16.91 8.01
CA LEU A 460 9.03 16.53 6.96
C LEU A 460 7.58 16.77 7.40
N THR A 461 7.25 16.61 8.69
CA THR A 461 5.93 16.98 9.23
C THR A 461 5.68 18.49 9.07
N CYS A 462 6.65 19.34 9.41
CA CYS A 462 6.53 20.77 9.21
C CYS A 462 6.31 21.14 7.75
N LEU A 463 7.10 20.58 6.84
CA LEU A 463 6.99 20.84 5.39
C LEU A 463 5.64 20.39 4.84
N SER A 464 5.18 19.20 5.24
CA SER A 464 3.88 18.66 4.86
C SER A 464 2.73 19.56 5.32
N MET A 465 2.78 20.03 6.56
CA MET A 465 1.77 20.96 7.10
C MET A 465 1.80 22.34 6.44
N ILE A 466 3.00 22.87 6.12
CA ILE A 466 3.14 24.12 5.37
C ILE A 466 2.49 24.04 4.01
N ALA A 467 2.63 22.89 3.31
CA ALA A 467 2.01 22.66 2.01
C ALA A 467 0.47 22.73 2.11
N ASP A 468 -0.12 22.11 3.12
CA ASP A 468 -1.56 22.11 3.32
C ASP A 468 -2.10 23.48 3.78
N ILE A 469 -1.37 24.18 4.66
CA ILE A 469 -1.74 25.55 5.08
C ILE A 469 -1.72 26.52 3.90
N LYS A 470 -0.80 26.34 2.95
CA LYS A 470 -0.65 27.22 1.78
C LYS A 470 -1.73 27.00 0.73
N SER A 471 -2.14 25.76 0.51
CA SER A 471 -3.09 25.40 -0.55
C SER A 471 -3.98 24.22 -0.14
N PRO A 472 -4.91 24.40 0.84
CA PRO A 472 -5.79 23.33 1.27
C PRO A 472 -6.76 22.94 0.14
N THR A 473 -7.10 21.65 0.08
CA THR A 473 -8.08 21.09 -0.87
C THR A 473 -9.32 20.63 -0.12
N PHE A 474 -10.38 21.45 -0.13
CA PHE A 474 -11.62 21.15 0.59
C PHE A 474 -12.63 20.33 -0.26
N ASN A 475 -12.57 20.44 -1.57
CA ASN A 475 -13.48 19.76 -2.50
C ASN A 475 -12.99 18.34 -2.79
N VAL A 476 -13.22 17.42 -1.87
CA VAL A 476 -12.88 16.00 -2.00
C VAL A 476 -14.15 15.18 -1.85
N SER A 477 -14.42 14.29 -2.81
CA SER A 477 -15.66 13.50 -2.84
C SER A 477 -15.69 12.39 -1.79
N GLY A 478 -14.55 12.06 -1.19
CA GLY A 478 -14.46 11.03 -0.15
C GLY A 478 -13.08 10.93 0.50
N ASP A 479 -13.04 10.34 1.70
CA ASP A 479 -11.83 10.21 2.51
C ASP A 479 -10.67 9.47 1.81
N GLY A 480 -10.97 8.56 0.88
CA GLY A 480 -9.95 7.86 0.10
C GLY A 480 -9.27 8.76 -0.94
N GLU A 481 -10.01 9.73 -1.50
CA GLU A 481 -9.49 10.68 -2.46
C GLU A 481 -8.67 11.78 -1.78
N LEU A 482 -8.95 12.04 -0.50
CA LEU A 482 -8.22 13.03 0.29
C LEU A 482 -6.70 12.80 0.29
N VAL A 483 -6.28 11.55 0.26
CA VAL A 483 -4.86 11.17 0.20
C VAL A 483 -4.42 10.93 -1.24
N ALA A 484 -5.16 10.12 -2.00
CA ALA A 484 -4.76 9.67 -3.32
C ALA A 484 -4.77 10.78 -4.39
N ALA A 485 -5.73 11.72 -4.31
CA ALA A 485 -5.88 12.79 -5.31
C ALA A 485 -5.31 14.14 -4.84
N ASN A 486 -4.72 14.22 -3.63
CA ASN A 486 -4.22 15.47 -3.09
C ASN A 486 -2.79 15.77 -3.57
N LYS A 487 -2.64 16.90 -4.27
CA LYS A 487 -1.33 17.38 -4.76
C LYS A 487 -0.32 17.65 -3.64
N ASN A 488 -0.79 18.03 -2.43
CA ASN A 488 0.08 18.31 -1.30
C ASN A 488 0.70 17.02 -0.75
N VAL A 489 -0.05 15.91 -0.75
CA VAL A 489 0.45 14.58 -0.39
C VAL A 489 1.51 14.13 -1.39
N ALA A 490 1.23 14.28 -2.69
CA ALA A 490 2.18 13.93 -3.74
C ALA A 490 3.48 14.75 -3.61
N LEU A 491 3.38 16.04 -3.34
CA LEU A 491 4.55 16.91 -3.13
C LEU A 491 5.33 16.48 -1.89
N ALA A 492 4.67 16.21 -0.77
CA ALA A 492 5.31 15.74 0.46
C ALA A 492 6.04 14.40 0.25
N LEU A 493 5.42 13.47 -0.49
CA LEU A 493 6.04 12.19 -0.86
C LEU A 493 7.29 12.39 -1.72
N ILE A 494 7.22 13.22 -2.75
CA ILE A 494 8.37 13.48 -3.65
C ILE A 494 9.53 14.07 -2.85
N VAL A 495 9.29 15.12 -2.07
CA VAL A 495 10.32 15.78 -1.26
C VAL A 495 10.96 14.80 -0.28
N GLY A 496 10.16 14.00 0.41
CA GLY A 496 10.66 13.05 1.39
C GLY A 496 11.38 11.86 0.78
N ILE A 497 10.93 11.32 -0.37
CA ILE A 497 11.63 10.24 -1.07
C ILE A 497 12.98 10.74 -1.60
N VAL A 498 13.03 11.93 -2.17
CA VAL A 498 14.30 12.55 -2.61
C VAL A 498 15.25 12.71 -1.42
N ALA A 499 14.76 13.19 -0.28
CA ALA A 499 15.55 13.26 0.95
C ALA A 499 16.05 11.87 1.39
N ALA A 500 15.17 10.85 1.41
CA ALA A 500 15.55 9.49 1.79
C ALA A 500 16.67 8.92 0.91
N ILE A 501 16.54 9.09 -0.40
CA ILE A 501 17.55 8.65 -1.36
C ILE A 501 18.86 9.45 -1.15
N ALA A 502 18.78 10.75 -0.98
CA ALA A 502 19.96 11.59 -0.76
C ALA A 502 20.71 11.19 0.51
N TYR A 503 20.02 11.02 1.64
CA TYR A 503 20.62 10.60 2.91
C TYR A 503 21.19 9.19 2.85
N GLY A 504 20.46 8.25 2.26
CA GLY A 504 20.88 6.86 2.11
C GLY A 504 22.11 6.74 1.20
N LEU A 505 22.06 7.34 0.00
CA LEU A 505 23.18 7.33 -0.94
C LEU A 505 24.40 8.06 -0.38
N PHE A 506 24.21 9.21 0.28
CA PHE A 506 25.31 9.93 0.92
C PHE A 506 26.03 9.03 1.93
N THR A 507 25.29 8.38 2.81
CA THR A 507 25.85 7.48 3.81
C THR A 507 26.58 6.30 3.16
N MET A 508 25.98 5.67 2.14
CA MET A 508 26.60 4.56 1.42
C MET A 508 27.86 4.96 0.68
N LEU A 509 27.80 6.01 -0.14
CA LEU A 509 28.93 6.41 -0.99
C LEU A 509 30.13 6.85 -0.13
N PHE A 510 29.90 7.67 0.89
CA PHE A 510 30.99 8.16 1.73
C PHE A 510 31.52 7.12 2.72
N SER A 511 30.80 6.05 2.95
CA SER A 511 31.32 4.87 3.66
C SER A 511 32.39 4.13 2.83
N PHE A 512 32.23 4.09 1.50
CA PHE A 512 33.15 3.37 0.62
C PHE A 512 34.37 4.19 0.19
N PHE A 513 34.21 5.50 -0.04
CA PHE A 513 35.28 6.33 -0.58
C PHE A 513 35.95 7.13 0.52
N PRO A 514 37.17 6.75 0.96
CA PRO A 514 37.93 7.57 1.91
C PRO A 514 38.36 8.86 1.23
N PHE A 515 37.87 10.00 1.74
CA PHE A 515 38.33 11.31 1.31
C PHE A 515 38.51 12.23 2.52
N SER A 516 39.39 13.19 2.42
CA SER A 516 39.65 14.16 3.46
C SER A 516 39.42 15.59 2.95
N ILE A 517 38.79 16.42 3.77
CA ILE A 517 38.60 17.84 3.53
C ILE A 517 39.29 18.58 4.67
N GLY A 518 40.26 19.47 4.33
CA GLY A 518 40.96 20.28 5.33
C GLY A 518 41.71 19.49 6.40
N GLY A 519 42.22 18.30 6.07
CA GLY A 519 42.94 17.42 7.02
C GLY A 519 42.05 16.53 7.91
N VAL A 520 40.74 16.64 7.80
CA VAL A 520 39.82 15.77 8.51
C VAL A 520 39.37 14.64 7.57
N GLN A 521 39.60 13.40 7.95
CA GLN A 521 39.08 12.25 7.21
C GLN A 521 37.55 12.13 7.42
N ILE A 522 36.79 12.35 6.36
CA ILE A 522 35.34 12.30 6.33
C ILE A 522 34.88 10.93 5.76
N GLY A 523 35.46 10.55 4.63
CA GLY A 523 35.16 9.27 3.99
C GLY A 523 35.77 8.08 4.75
N GLY A 524 35.02 7.00 4.91
CA GLY A 524 35.42 5.84 5.70
C GLY A 524 35.24 5.99 7.22
N ASN A 525 34.91 7.19 7.72
CA ASN A 525 34.59 7.43 9.13
C ASN A 525 33.11 7.68 9.33
N MET A 526 32.39 6.67 9.80
CA MET A 526 30.94 6.74 10.00
C MET A 526 30.52 7.86 10.96
N ASN A 527 31.30 8.11 12.01
CA ASN A 527 30.98 9.17 12.98
C ASN A 527 31.00 10.56 12.34
N ALA A 528 31.95 10.82 11.44
CA ALA A 528 32.00 12.09 10.72
C ALA A 528 30.83 12.26 9.76
N ILE A 529 30.42 11.17 9.08
CA ILE A 529 29.25 11.16 8.19
C ILE A 529 27.97 11.47 8.97
N TYR A 530 27.75 10.82 10.10
CA TYR A 530 26.58 11.08 10.96
C TYR A 530 26.57 12.49 11.53
N LEU A 531 27.72 13.03 11.89
CA LEU A 531 27.83 14.40 12.38
C LEU A 531 27.42 15.40 11.29
N ILE A 532 27.91 15.25 10.06
CA ILE A 532 27.54 16.11 8.94
C ILE A 532 26.04 16.03 8.66
N LEU A 533 25.50 14.80 8.58
CA LEU A 533 24.08 14.61 8.35
C LEU A 533 23.21 15.19 9.48
N SER A 534 23.64 15.05 10.73
CA SER A 534 22.92 15.63 11.87
C SER A 534 22.90 17.16 11.85
N ILE A 535 24.01 17.80 11.47
CA ILE A 535 24.07 19.26 11.32
C ILE A 535 23.14 19.73 10.19
N VAL A 536 23.19 19.07 9.04
CA VAL A 536 22.32 19.40 7.89
C VAL A 536 20.84 19.24 8.27
N THR A 537 20.47 18.14 8.93
CA THR A 537 19.09 17.93 9.37
C THR A 537 18.63 18.93 10.41
N LEU A 538 19.51 19.33 11.33
CA LEU A 538 19.20 20.34 12.34
C LEU A 538 18.92 21.71 11.70
N LEU A 539 19.72 22.11 10.70
CA LEU A 539 19.48 23.33 9.93
C LEU A 539 18.16 23.28 9.16
N LEU A 540 17.85 22.15 8.52
CA LEU A 540 16.58 21.94 7.82
C LEU A 540 15.41 21.98 8.80
N LEU A 541 15.55 21.40 9.98
CA LEU A 541 14.55 21.42 11.04
C LEU A 541 14.29 22.86 11.52
N ALA A 542 15.35 23.61 11.82
CA ALA A 542 15.20 25.00 12.24
C ALA A 542 14.49 25.86 11.17
N GLY A 543 14.88 25.68 9.90
CA GLY A 543 14.24 26.37 8.78
C GLY A 543 12.77 25.99 8.59
N SER A 544 12.44 24.71 8.71
CA SER A 544 11.06 24.21 8.56
C SER A 544 10.16 24.64 9.72
N LEU A 545 10.64 24.63 10.97
CA LEU A 545 9.92 25.14 12.13
C LEU A 545 9.67 26.65 12.01
N ALA A 546 10.69 27.41 11.65
CA ALA A 546 10.53 28.85 11.38
C ALA A 546 9.50 29.06 10.26
N GLY A 547 9.58 28.31 9.17
CA GLY A 547 8.62 28.39 8.07
C GLY A 547 7.17 28.06 8.47
N LEU A 548 6.98 27.15 9.41
CA LEU A 548 5.65 26.77 9.90
C LEU A 548 5.07 27.86 10.81
N PHE A 549 5.81 28.30 11.83
CA PHE A 549 5.28 29.16 12.90
C PHE A 549 5.36 30.66 12.58
N VAL A 550 6.29 31.10 11.74
CA VAL A 550 6.38 32.51 11.31
C VAL A 550 5.15 32.88 10.47
N ASN A 551 4.47 33.93 10.90
CA ASN A 551 3.23 34.44 10.27
C ASN A 551 2.06 33.41 10.17
N LEU A 552 2.06 32.36 11.00
CA LEU A 552 1.03 31.31 10.98
C LEU A 552 -0.38 31.91 11.10
N ASN A 553 -0.60 32.82 12.05
CA ASN A 553 -1.91 33.43 12.29
C ASN A 553 -2.44 34.17 11.06
N LYS A 554 -1.58 34.93 10.36
CA LYS A 554 -1.94 35.65 9.13
C LYS A 554 -2.28 34.71 7.98
N ARG A 555 -1.52 33.58 7.85
CA ARG A 555 -1.77 32.56 6.80
C ARG A 555 -3.06 31.81 7.09
N TYR A 556 -3.29 31.41 8.35
CA TYR A 556 -4.45 30.65 8.74
C TYR A 556 -5.76 31.41 8.58
N GLN A 557 -5.75 32.73 8.88
CA GLN A 557 -6.91 33.61 8.67
C GLN A 557 -7.32 33.72 7.20
N LYS A 558 -6.37 33.67 6.26
CA LYS A 558 -6.62 33.78 4.82
C LYS A 558 -7.23 32.52 4.19
N ILE A 559 -7.24 31.39 4.91
CA ILE A 559 -7.81 30.14 4.38
C ILE A 559 -9.33 30.30 4.35
N ILE A 560 -9.93 30.15 3.17
CA ILE A 560 -11.38 30.16 2.95
C ILE A 560 -11.74 28.75 2.44
N PRO A 561 -12.70 28.03 3.10
CA PRO A 561 -13.15 26.71 2.66
C PRO A 561 -13.94 26.76 1.36
#